data_5fe7f84645ead4c0c18d1657eba82b14
#
_entry.id   5fe7f84645ead4c0c18d1657eba82b14
#
_cell.length_a   1.000
_cell.length_b   1.000
_cell.length_c   1.000
_cell.angle_alpha   90.00
_cell.angle_beta   90.00
_cell.angle_gamma   90.00
#
_symmetry.space_group_name_H-M   'P 1'
#
loop_
_entity.id
_entity.type
_entity.pdbx_description
1 polymer ?
#
loop_
_entity_poly.entity_id
_entity_poly.type
_entity_poly.pdbx_seq_one_letter_code
_entity_poly.pdbx_strand_id
1 'polypeptide(L)'
;MLQQGLERYLQVFTRLHLGLQGLDDCLTEQVEFRDPFNHVQGRAAVQRVLQHFIEHVSEPRFVIQHCAWSGSLCFVRWDFSGVVKGLGDWCFPGVSELHFDEQGRVLRHLDHWDAGTHFYSRLPLLGWLNRTLVARLTAVPHPPYKADE
;
A
#
# COMPACT_ATOMS: atom_id res chain seq x y z
N MET A 1 -14.22 -18.97 -4.53
CA MET A 1 -14.12 -18.28 -3.22
C MET A 1 -12.95 -17.32 -3.14
N LEU A 2 -11.71 -17.71 -3.46
CA LEU A 2 -10.53 -16.84 -3.37
C LEU A 2 -10.65 -15.59 -4.24
N GLN A 3 -11.03 -15.73 -5.52
CA GLN A 3 -11.21 -14.60 -6.43
C GLN A 3 -12.26 -13.59 -5.91
N GLN A 4 -13.38 -14.07 -5.40
CA GLN A 4 -14.42 -13.21 -4.82
C GLN A 4 -13.94 -12.52 -3.54
N GLY A 5 -13.12 -13.21 -2.73
CA GLY A 5 -12.47 -12.64 -1.56
C GLY A 5 -11.54 -11.48 -1.95
N LEU A 6 -10.69 -11.70 -2.95
CA LEU A 6 -9.82 -10.67 -3.51
C LEU A 6 -10.63 -9.46 -4.00
N GLU A 7 -11.66 -9.68 -4.81
CA GLU A 7 -12.49 -8.60 -5.36
C GLU A 7 -13.14 -7.75 -4.26
N ARG A 8 -13.72 -8.38 -3.24
CA ARG A 8 -14.27 -7.65 -2.08
C ARG A 8 -13.22 -6.83 -1.35
N TYR A 9 -12.05 -7.43 -1.12
CA TYR A 9 -10.96 -6.75 -0.42
C TYR A 9 -10.41 -5.56 -1.23
N LEU A 10 -10.17 -5.73 -2.53
CA LEU A 10 -9.71 -4.64 -3.39
C LEU A 10 -10.73 -3.51 -3.52
N GLN A 11 -12.04 -3.81 -3.43
CA GLN A 11 -13.06 -2.76 -3.41
C GLN A 11 -12.91 -1.81 -2.21
N VAL A 12 -12.47 -2.29 -1.04
CA VAL A 12 -12.21 -1.42 0.10
C VAL A 12 -11.10 -0.41 -0.23
N PHE A 13 -10.00 -0.87 -0.83
CA PHE A 13 -8.87 0.01 -1.18
C PHE A 13 -9.18 0.96 -2.33
N THR A 14 -9.87 0.51 -3.37
CA THR A 14 -10.27 1.38 -4.48
C THR A 14 -11.32 2.42 -4.09
N ARG A 15 -12.01 2.21 -2.95
CA ARG A 15 -13.01 3.13 -2.39
C ARG A 15 -12.59 3.71 -1.03
N LEU A 16 -11.31 3.73 -0.73
CA LEU A 16 -10.78 4.14 0.57
C LEU A 16 -11.20 5.57 0.97
N HIS A 17 -11.39 6.45 -0.01
CA HIS A 17 -11.91 7.80 0.18
C HIS A 17 -13.36 7.83 0.74
N LEU A 18 -14.10 6.72 0.66
CA LEU A 18 -15.45 6.59 1.23
C LEU A 18 -15.44 5.94 2.64
N GLY A 19 -14.28 5.54 3.13
CA GLY A 19 -14.11 4.88 4.43
C GLY A 19 -13.80 3.39 4.32
N LEU A 20 -13.91 2.67 5.45
CA LEU A 20 -13.49 1.27 5.60
C LEU A 20 -14.65 0.27 5.60
N GLN A 21 -15.77 0.60 4.96
CA GLN A 21 -16.95 -0.26 4.93
C GLN A 21 -16.63 -1.62 4.29
N GLY A 22 -17.02 -2.70 4.98
CA GLY A 22 -16.80 -4.07 4.54
C GLY A 22 -15.41 -4.64 4.79
N LEU A 23 -14.50 -3.86 5.37
CA LEU A 23 -13.14 -4.32 5.68
C LEU A 23 -13.15 -5.53 6.62
N ASP A 24 -13.96 -5.48 7.68
CA ASP A 24 -14.03 -6.54 8.71
C ASP A 24 -14.42 -7.90 8.13
N ASP A 25 -15.35 -7.91 7.19
CA ASP A 25 -15.83 -9.13 6.53
C ASP A 25 -14.76 -9.76 5.62
N CYS A 26 -13.79 -8.95 5.21
CA CYS A 26 -12.69 -9.40 4.35
C CYS A 26 -11.49 -9.96 5.12
N LEU A 27 -11.40 -9.73 6.42
CA LEU A 27 -10.23 -10.06 7.23
C LEU A 27 -10.49 -11.24 8.17
N THR A 28 -9.45 -12.06 8.40
CA THR A 28 -9.48 -12.98 9.54
C THR A 28 -9.30 -12.22 10.84
N GLU A 29 -9.69 -12.82 11.97
CA GLU A 29 -9.55 -12.16 13.29
C GLU A 29 -8.10 -11.83 13.64
N GLN A 30 -7.15 -12.70 13.26
CA GLN A 30 -5.72 -12.58 13.54
C GLN A 30 -4.92 -12.09 12.33
N VAL A 31 -5.53 -11.35 11.42
CA VAL A 31 -4.86 -10.82 10.23
C VAL A 31 -3.58 -10.08 10.56
N GLU A 32 -2.52 -10.36 9.81
CA GLU A 32 -1.27 -9.61 9.84
C GLU A 32 -1.28 -8.54 8.74
N PHE A 33 -0.91 -7.32 9.08
CA PHE A 33 -0.70 -6.24 8.12
C PHE A 33 0.70 -5.64 8.30
N ARG A 34 1.41 -5.48 7.20
CA ARG A 34 2.73 -4.87 7.18
C ARG A 34 2.91 -3.98 5.97
N ASP A 35 3.39 -2.77 6.21
CA ASP A 35 3.88 -1.85 5.21
C ASP A 35 5.26 -1.26 5.66
N PRO A 36 5.91 -0.35 4.90
CA PRO A 36 7.17 0.26 5.33
C PRO A 36 7.13 1.01 6.67
N PHE A 37 5.94 1.39 7.16
CA PHE A 37 5.78 2.17 8.40
C PHE A 37 5.15 1.38 9.54
N ASN A 38 4.41 0.33 9.24
CA ASN A 38 3.57 -0.39 10.20
C ASN A 38 3.80 -1.89 10.13
N HIS A 39 3.70 -2.57 11.29
CA HIS A 39 3.59 -4.01 11.39
C HIS A 39 2.66 -4.34 12.55
N VAL A 40 1.46 -4.78 12.23
CA VAL A 40 0.39 -5.01 13.22
C VAL A 40 -0.31 -6.34 13.01
N GLN A 41 -0.98 -6.82 14.05
CA GLN A 41 -1.78 -8.04 14.03
C GLN A 41 -3.16 -7.79 14.63
N GLY A 42 -4.18 -8.41 14.02
CA GLY A 42 -5.59 -8.34 14.40
C GLY A 42 -6.37 -7.24 13.69
N ARG A 43 -7.67 -7.50 13.42
CA ARG A 43 -8.57 -6.59 12.70
C ARG A 43 -8.57 -5.16 13.23
N ALA A 44 -8.72 -5.01 14.54
CA ALA A 44 -8.78 -3.69 15.17
C ALA A 44 -7.50 -2.88 14.98
N ALA A 45 -6.33 -3.55 14.94
CA ALA A 45 -5.06 -2.89 14.66
C ALA A 45 -4.94 -2.46 13.19
N VAL A 46 -5.38 -3.32 12.25
CA VAL A 46 -5.42 -2.98 10.82
C VAL A 46 -6.37 -1.82 10.56
N GLN A 47 -7.56 -1.81 11.16
CA GLN A 47 -8.49 -0.69 11.05
C GLN A 47 -7.86 0.63 11.53
N ARG A 48 -7.14 0.62 12.66
CA ARG A 48 -6.45 1.83 13.15
C ARG A 48 -5.38 2.33 12.18
N VAL A 49 -4.61 1.43 11.57
CA VAL A 49 -3.60 1.79 10.57
C VAL A 49 -4.25 2.45 9.37
N LEU A 50 -5.29 1.84 8.80
CA LEU A 50 -5.97 2.37 7.62
C LEU A 50 -6.76 3.65 7.94
N GLN A 51 -7.38 3.74 9.11
CA GLN A 51 -8.05 4.97 9.55
C GLN A 51 -7.06 6.12 9.69
N HIS A 52 -5.91 5.87 10.32
CA HIS A 52 -4.84 6.86 10.43
C HIS A 52 -4.35 7.33 9.07
N PHE A 53 -4.21 6.41 8.11
CA PHE A 53 -3.84 6.73 6.73
C PHE A 53 -4.86 7.67 6.08
N ILE A 54 -6.16 7.38 6.17
CA ILE A 54 -7.24 8.22 5.61
C ILE A 54 -7.24 9.63 6.23
N GLU A 55 -6.91 9.75 7.51
CA GLU A 55 -6.87 11.04 8.22
C GLU A 55 -5.70 11.93 7.79
N HIS A 56 -4.61 11.35 7.27
CA HIS A 56 -3.38 12.07 6.92
C HIS A 56 -3.14 12.19 5.40
N VAL A 57 -3.86 11.40 4.60
CA VAL A 57 -3.75 11.41 3.15
C VAL A 57 -5.11 11.77 2.55
N SER A 58 -5.18 12.91 1.92
CA SER A 58 -6.38 13.35 1.20
C SER A 58 -6.42 12.73 -0.19
N GLU A 59 -7.64 12.46 -0.69
CA GLU A 59 -7.88 11.92 -2.03
C GLU A 59 -7.06 10.65 -2.34
N PRO A 60 -7.01 9.67 -1.42
CA PRO A 60 -6.25 8.45 -1.65
C PRO A 60 -6.88 7.64 -2.79
N ARG A 61 -6.07 7.28 -3.77
CA ARG A 61 -6.49 6.51 -4.93
C ARG A 61 -5.52 5.37 -5.18
N PHE A 62 -6.03 4.15 -5.21
CA PHE A 62 -5.33 2.96 -5.67
C PHE A 62 -5.88 2.51 -7.02
N VAL A 63 -5.02 2.37 -8.00
CA VAL A 63 -5.34 1.81 -9.31
C VAL A 63 -4.69 0.44 -9.41
N ILE A 64 -5.51 -0.61 -9.49
CA ILE A 64 -5.04 -1.99 -9.62
C ILE A 64 -4.63 -2.24 -11.05
N GLN A 65 -3.36 -2.63 -11.24
CA GLN A 65 -2.79 -2.89 -12.56
C GLN A 65 -2.85 -4.38 -12.92
N HIS A 66 -2.37 -5.25 -12.02
CA HIS A 66 -2.26 -6.68 -12.26
C HIS A 66 -2.48 -7.49 -10.98
N CYS A 67 -3.01 -8.70 -11.15
CA CYS A 67 -3.10 -9.70 -10.09
C CYS A 67 -2.51 -11.02 -10.60
N ALA A 68 -1.72 -11.68 -9.77
CA ALA A 68 -1.14 -12.98 -10.07
C ALA A 68 -1.27 -13.91 -8.85
N TRP A 69 -1.77 -15.12 -9.09
CA TRP A 69 -1.99 -16.11 -8.05
C TRP A 69 -0.88 -17.16 -7.96
N SER A 70 -0.55 -17.55 -6.73
CA SER A 70 0.25 -18.74 -6.43
C SER A 70 -0.42 -19.47 -5.25
N GLY A 71 -1.23 -20.49 -5.55
CA GLY A 71 -2.07 -21.14 -4.55
C GLY A 71 -3.09 -20.17 -3.92
N SER A 72 -3.04 -19.99 -2.61
CA SER A 72 -3.87 -19.04 -1.85
C SER A 72 -3.22 -17.66 -1.68
N LEU A 73 -2.07 -17.43 -2.28
CA LEU A 73 -1.36 -16.15 -2.29
C LEU A 73 -1.66 -15.42 -3.61
N CYS A 74 -2.05 -14.14 -3.51
CA CYS A 74 -2.20 -13.24 -4.65
C CYS A 74 -1.23 -12.07 -4.53
N PHE A 75 -0.45 -11.82 -5.59
CA PHE A 75 0.32 -10.60 -5.76
C PHE A 75 -0.52 -9.58 -6.52
N VAL A 76 -0.68 -8.40 -5.95
CA VAL A 76 -1.46 -7.32 -6.54
C VAL A 76 -0.56 -6.13 -6.81
N ARG A 77 -0.34 -5.82 -8.10
CA ARG A 77 0.41 -4.63 -8.53
C ARG A 77 -0.56 -3.45 -8.61
N TRP A 78 -0.21 -2.36 -7.98
CA TRP A 78 -1.02 -1.15 -7.94
C TRP A 78 -0.18 0.13 -8.08
N ASP A 79 -0.83 1.21 -8.50
CA ASP A 79 -0.32 2.57 -8.43
C ASP A 79 -1.14 3.34 -7.40
N PHE A 80 -0.45 4.04 -6.52
CA PHE A 80 -1.03 4.90 -5.51
C PHE A 80 -0.83 6.36 -5.88
N SER A 81 -1.87 7.18 -5.63
CA SER A 81 -1.79 8.64 -5.63
C SER A 81 -2.62 9.22 -4.49
N GLY A 82 -2.20 10.36 -3.96
CA GLY A 82 -2.89 11.08 -2.92
C GLY A 82 -2.15 12.36 -2.56
N VAL A 83 -2.70 13.11 -1.60
CA VAL A 83 -2.10 14.35 -1.09
C VAL A 83 -1.80 14.18 0.38
N VAL A 84 -0.52 14.26 0.76
CA VAL A 84 -0.08 14.17 2.15
C VAL A 84 -0.04 15.56 2.76
N LYS A 85 -0.70 15.73 3.89
CA LYS A 85 -0.69 16.99 4.64
C LYS A 85 0.75 17.42 4.98
N GLY A 86 1.15 18.57 4.47
CA GLY A 86 2.49 19.13 4.68
C GLY A 86 3.57 18.66 3.70
N LEU A 87 3.32 17.64 2.86
CA LEU A 87 4.26 17.14 1.85
C LEU A 87 3.76 17.30 0.41
N GLY A 88 2.44 17.56 0.22
CA GLY A 88 1.82 17.73 -1.09
C GLY A 88 1.54 16.42 -1.81
N ASP A 89 1.50 16.45 -3.14
CA ASP A 89 1.18 15.31 -3.99
C ASP A 89 2.15 14.14 -3.77
N TRP A 90 1.59 12.95 -3.64
CA TRP A 90 2.33 11.72 -3.37
C TRP A 90 1.87 10.60 -4.31
N CYS A 91 2.80 10.04 -5.06
CA CYS A 91 2.52 9.05 -6.08
C CYS A 91 3.65 8.02 -6.12
N PHE A 92 3.30 6.73 -6.09
CA PHE A 92 4.27 5.64 -6.17
C PHE A 92 3.61 4.32 -6.56
N PRO A 93 4.38 3.39 -7.19
CA PRO A 93 3.95 2.03 -7.44
C PRO A 93 4.20 1.13 -6.24
N GLY A 94 3.43 0.06 -6.12
CA GLY A 94 3.68 -0.96 -5.12
C GLY A 94 3.11 -2.32 -5.49
N VAL A 95 3.44 -3.31 -4.69
CA VAL A 95 2.92 -4.67 -4.77
C VAL A 95 2.48 -5.10 -3.39
N SER A 96 1.27 -5.63 -3.27
CA SER A 96 0.81 -6.30 -2.06
C SER A 96 0.90 -7.82 -2.23
N GLU A 97 1.40 -8.51 -1.20
CA GLU A 97 1.21 -9.94 -1.00
C GLU A 97 -0.03 -10.15 -0.15
N LEU A 98 -1.05 -10.79 -0.71
CA LEU A 98 -2.31 -11.10 -0.04
C LEU A 98 -2.45 -12.60 0.14
N HIS A 99 -2.39 -13.08 1.38
CA HIS A 99 -2.61 -14.47 1.73
C HIS A 99 -4.05 -14.66 2.20
N PHE A 100 -4.74 -15.64 1.64
CA PHE A 100 -6.15 -15.90 1.92
C PHE A 100 -6.35 -17.23 2.65
N ASP A 101 -7.38 -17.28 3.51
CA ASP A 101 -7.91 -18.53 4.05
C ASP A 101 -8.85 -19.23 3.04
N GLU A 102 -9.33 -20.41 3.41
CA GLU A 102 -10.24 -21.21 2.56
C GLU A 102 -11.59 -20.52 2.31
N GLN A 103 -11.98 -19.58 3.14
CA GLN A 103 -13.20 -18.79 3.01
C GLN A 103 -13.00 -17.50 2.17
N GLY A 104 -11.78 -17.26 1.69
CA GLY A 104 -11.43 -16.08 0.91
C GLY A 104 -11.29 -14.80 1.75
N ARG A 105 -10.95 -14.93 3.05
CA ARG A 105 -10.59 -13.81 3.91
C ARG A 105 -9.08 -13.66 3.98
N VAL A 106 -8.61 -12.42 4.12
CA VAL A 106 -7.19 -12.11 4.18
C VAL A 106 -6.61 -12.52 5.54
N LEU A 107 -5.59 -13.37 5.50
CA LEU A 107 -4.76 -13.80 6.63
C LEU A 107 -3.58 -12.85 6.84
N ARG A 108 -2.97 -12.41 5.73
CA ARG A 108 -1.79 -11.51 5.74
C ARG A 108 -1.87 -10.56 4.55
N HIS A 109 -1.53 -9.30 4.81
CA HIS A 109 -1.34 -8.25 3.82
C HIS A 109 0.03 -7.62 4.03
N LEU A 110 0.93 -7.82 3.08
CA LEU A 110 2.28 -7.29 3.12
C LEU A 110 2.48 -6.35 1.92
N ASP A 111 2.68 -5.07 2.19
CA ASP A 111 2.94 -4.07 1.16
C ASP A 111 4.43 -3.86 0.93
N HIS A 112 4.82 -3.87 -0.33
CA HIS A 112 6.17 -3.63 -0.81
C HIS A 112 6.19 -2.43 -1.75
N TRP A 113 6.79 -1.34 -1.30
CA TRP A 113 7.07 -0.16 -2.12
C TRP A 113 8.33 0.55 -1.62
N ASP A 114 8.97 1.32 -2.50
CA ASP A 114 10.23 1.99 -2.20
C ASP A 114 9.99 3.29 -1.42
N ALA A 115 9.95 3.17 -0.09
CA ALA A 115 9.81 4.31 0.81
C ALA A 115 11.05 5.24 0.78
N GLY A 116 12.22 4.73 0.48
CA GLY A 116 13.44 5.52 0.33
C GLY A 116 13.28 6.58 -0.75
N THR A 117 12.90 6.15 -1.95
CA THR A 117 12.72 7.03 -3.11
C THR A 117 11.45 7.88 -2.99
N HIS A 118 10.32 7.28 -2.59
CA HIS A 118 9.01 7.92 -2.71
C HIS A 118 8.55 8.67 -1.46
N PHE A 119 9.19 8.45 -0.32
CA PHE A 119 8.86 9.13 0.93
C PHE A 119 10.06 9.85 1.56
N TYR A 120 11.10 9.13 1.97
CA TYR A 120 12.23 9.71 2.71
C TYR A 120 13.03 10.73 1.89
N SER A 121 13.13 10.57 0.58
CA SER A 121 13.77 11.53 -0.33
C SER A 121 13.07 12.91 -0.35
N ARG A 122 11.83 12.99 0.06
CA ARG A 122 11.03 14.22 0.07
C ARG A 122 11.17 15.02 1.38
N LEU A 123 11.73 14.42 2.42
CA LEU A 123 11.97 15.09 3.69
C LEU A 123 13.24 15.95 3.62
N PRO A 124 13.24 17.18 4.18
CA PRO A 124 14.32 18.16 3.94
C PRO A 124 15.73 17.64 4.23
N LEU A 125 16.00 17.14 5.44
CA LEU A 125 17.32 16.63 5.82
C LEU A 125 17.56 15.19 5.36
N LEU A 126 16.60 14.30 5.60
CA LEU A 126 16.69 12.90 5.20
C LEU A 126 16.70 12.77 3.68
N GLY A 127 15.97 13.61 2.97
CA GLY A 127 15.96 13.63 1.51
C GLY A 127 17.34 14.00 0.94
N TRP A 128 18.02 15.01 1.51
CA TRP A 128 19.37 15.35 1.10
C TRP A 128 20.34 14.18 1.33
N LEU A 129 20.32 13.59 2.54
CA LEU A 129 21.19 12.45 2.87
C LEU A 129 20.91 11.25 1.97
N ASN A 130 19.64 10.90 1.79
CA ASN A 130 19.22 9.77 0.93
C ASN A 130 19.68 9.99 -0.52
N ARG A 131 19.46 11.17 -1.10
CA ARG A 131 19.93 11.49 -2.47
C ARG A 131 21.44 11.41 -2.59
N THR A 132 22.19 11.86 -1.58
CA THR A 132 23.66 11.79 -1.58
C THR A 132 24.16 10.35 -1.56
N LEU A 133 23.53 9.47 -0.76
CA LEU A 133 23.88 8.06 -0.69
C LEU A 133 23.50 7.32 -1.97
N VAL A 134 22.29 7.55 -2.47
CA VAL A 134 21.79 6.92 -3.69
C VAL A 134 22.65 7.34 -4.90
N ALA A 135 23.02 8.62 -4.99
CA ALA A 135 23.86 9.12 -6.09
C ALA A 135 25.21 8.39 -6.19
N ARG A 136 25.76 7.89 -5.08
CA ARG A 136 27.02 7.11 -5.09
C ARG A 136 26.85 5.71 -5.71
N LEU A 137 25.64 5.19 -5.72
CA LEU A 137 25.30 3.86 -6.26
C LEU A 137 24.63 3.93 -7.61
N THR A 138 24.21 5.14 -8.03
CA THR A 138 23.50 5.35 -9.30
C THR A 138 24.50 5.37 -10.46
N ALA A 139 24.42 4.38 -11.34
CA ALA A 139 25.25 4.32 -12.54
C ALA A 139 24.76 5.28 -13.64
N VAL A 140 23.42 5.38 -13.81
CA VAL A 140 22.78 6.28 -14.80
C VAL A 140 21.56 6.92 -14.14
N PRO A 141 21.47 8.26 -14.06
CA PRO A 141 20.28 8.93 -13.55
C PRO A 141 19.04 8.61 -14.37
N HIS A 142 17.91 8.38 -13.72
CA HIS A 142 16.61 8.17 -14.36
C HIS A 142 15.59 9.23 -13.89
N PRO A 143 14.55 9.51 -14.70
CA PRO A 143 13.51 10.46 -14.32
C PRO A 143 12.70 9.94 -13.12
N PRO A 144 12.03 10.86 -12.36
CA PRO A 144 11.13 10.47 -11.28
C PRO A 144 9.96 9.64 -11.84
N TYR A 145 9.48 8.73 -10.98
CA TYR A 145 8.28 7.93 -11.28
C TYR A 145 7.08 8.84 -11.57
N LYS A 146 6.36 8.55 -12.64
CA LYS A 146 5.04 9.11 -12.93
C LYS A 146 4.07 7.94 -13.01
N ALA A 147 2.95 8.01 -12.29
CA ALA A 147 1.86 7.07 -12.51
C ALA A 147 1.35 7.21 -13.94
N ASP A 148 1.11 6.10 -14.61
CA ASP A 148 0.43 6.12 -15.91
C ASP A 148 -1.00 6.65 -15.71
N GLU A 149 -1.41 7.60 -16.53
CA GLU A 149 -2.73 8.25 -16.51
C GLU A 149 -3.83 7.28 -16.98
#